data_43b609f800aafd89e6abef5a874bf86d
#
_entry.id   43b609f800aafd89e6abef5a874bf86d
#
_cell.length_a   1.000
_cell.length_b   1.000
_cell.length_c   1.000
_cell.angle_alpha   90.00
_cell.angle_beta   90.00
_cell.angle_gamma   90.00
#
_symmetry.space_group_name_H-M   'P 1'
#
loop_
_entity.id
_entity.type
_entity.pdbx_description
1 polymer ?
#
loop_
_entity_poly.entity_id
_entity_poly.type
_entity_poly.pdbx_seq_one_letter_code
_entity_poly.pdbx_strand_id
1 'polypeptide(L)'
;MLRKLIETRDLEIDGRTYQTHYFEMRTVRGTRRYSCEVMLTAGDRIILDDDTMTSLEARVARLAPATVYSRELASRRWIAA
;
A
#
# COMPACT_ATOMS: atom_id res chain seq x y z
N MET A 1 2.18 17.19 11.20
CA MET A 1 2.88 16.20 10.36
C MET A 1 2.73 16.57 8.90
N LEU A 2 3.84 16.70 8.18
CA LEU A 2 3.82 16.97 6.74
C LEU A 2 3.85 15.67 5.97
N ARG A 3 3.00 15.57 4.95
CA ARG A 3 2.93 14.43 4.06
C ARG A 3 3.16 14.91 2.62
N LYS A 4 4.13 14.33 1.95
CA LYS A 4 4.51 14.72 0.60
C LYS A 4 4.51 13.52 -0.32
N LEU A 5 3.75 13.59 -1.40
CA LEU A 5 3.80 12.57 -2.45
C LEU A 5 5.15 12.65 -3.17
N ILE A 6 5.91 11.56 -3.18
CA ILE A 6 7.21 11.52 -3.82
C ILE A 6 7.22 10.69 -5.10
N GLU A 7 6.32 9.71 -5.23
CA GLU A 7 6.30 8.85 -6.39
C GLU A 7 4.96 8.14 -6.53
N THR A 8 4.55 7.92 -7.77
CA THR A 8 3.41 7.07 -8.13
C THR A 8 3.94 5.96 -9.01
N ARG A 9 3.58 4.71 -8.69
CA ARG A 9 3.98 3.53 -9.45
C ARG A 9 2.76 2.65 -9.72
N ASP A 10 2.90 1.81 -10.73
CA ASP A 10 1.95 0.72 -10.97
C ASP A 10 2.51 -0.55 -10.32
N LEU A 11 1.66 -1.23 -9.55
CA LEU A 11 2.00 -2.51 -8.93
C LEU A 11 1.17 -3.60 -9.57
N GLU A 12 1.82 -4.59 -10.15
CA GLU A 12 1.13 -5.72 -10.76
C GLU A 12 1.04 -6.88 -9.77
N ILE A 13 -0.18 -7.37 -9.54
CA ILE A 13 -0.45 -8.53 -8.69
C ILE A 13 -1.42 -9.43 -9.44
N ASP A 14 -1.00 -10.64 -9.75
CA ASP A 14 -1.83 -11.66 -10.43
C ASP A 14 -2.48 -11.13 -11.71
N GLY A 15 -1.73 -10.42 -12.54
CA GLY A 15 -2.19 -9.89 -13.80
C GLY A 15 -3.05 -8.63 -13.72
N ARG A 16 -3.29 -8.12 -12.52
CA ARG A 16 -3.99 -6.85 -12.31
C ARG A 16 -3.00 -5.77 -11.90
N THR A 17 -3.23 -4.57 -12.39
CA THR A 17 -2.40 -3.41 -12.08
C THR A 17 -3.11 -2.52 -11.05
N TYR A 18 -2.37 -2.18 -9.98
CA TYR A 18 -2.86 -1.31 -8.92
C TYR A 18 -1.99 -0.07 -8.84
N GLN A 19 -2.62 1.09 -8.77
CA GLN A 19 -1.90 2.33 -8.58
C GLN A 19 -1.40 2.44 -7.15
N THR A 20 -0.11 2.76 -6.98
CA THR A 20 0.52 2.92 -5.67
C THR A 20 1.09 4.32 -5.53
N HIS A 21 0.89 4.91 -4.37
CA HIS A 21 1.38 6.25 -4.05
C HIS A 21 2.36 6.15 -2.88
N TYR A 22 3.58 6.66 -3.08
CA TYR A 22 4.59 6.71 -2.04
C TYR A 22 4.71 8.12 -1.48
N PHE A 23 4.74 8.24 -0.17
CA PHE A 23 4.79 9.51 0.53
C PHE A 23 5.97 9.55 1.49
N GLU A 24 6.57 10.72 1.61
CA GLU A 24 7.48 11.04 2.70
C GLU A 24 6.68 11.77 3.77
N MET A 25 6.87 11.35 5.02
CA MET A 25 6.25 12.00 6.18
C MET A 25 7.33 12.48 7.12
N ARG A 26 7.12 13.64 7.73
CA ARG A 26 7.99 14.15 8.77
C ARG A 26 7.21 14.27 10.06
N THR A 27 7.78 13.70 11.13
CA THR A 27 7.21 13.84 12.47
C THR A 27 7.54 15.22 13.03
N VAL A 28 6.91 15.58 14.13
CA VAL A 28 7.17 16.83 14.84
C VAL A 28 8.63 16.98 15.22
N ARG A 29 9.33 15.86 15.46
CA ARG A 29 10.77 15.84 15.80
C ARG A 29 11.69 15.90 14.58
N GLY A 30 11.12 16.00 13.38
CA GLY A 30 11.93 16.04 12.15
C GLY A 30 12.36 14.67 11.64
N THR A 31 11.94 13.58 12.25
CA THR A 31 12.23 12.23 11.79
C THR A 31 11.47 11.94 10.50
N ARG A 32 12.14 11.38 9.50
CA ARG A 32 11.51 10.99 8.25
C ARG A 32 10.95 9.57 8.36
N ARG A 33 9.76 9.42 7.85
CA ARG A 33 9.13 8.11 7.65
C ARG A 33 8.53 8.08 6.25
N TYR A 34 8.21 6.89 5.78
CA TYR A 34 7.67 6.69 4.45
C TYR A 34 6.39 5.88 4.54
N SER A 35 5.45 6.20 3.66
CA SER A 35 4.16 5.53 3.59
C SER A 35 3.84 5.17 2.15
N CYS A 36 3.15 4.07 1.97
CA CYS A 36 2.65 3.64 0.66
C CYS A 36 1.16 3.38 0.75
N GLU A 37 0.40 3.89 -0.20
CA GLU A 37 -1.00 3.56 -0.39
C GLU A 37 -1.15 2.77 -1.67
N VAL A 38 -1.65 1.54 -1.58
CA VAL A 38 -1.99 0.72 -2.73
C VAL A 38 -3.49 0.80 -2.93
N MET A 39 -3.91 1.37 -4.05
CA MET A 39 -5.33 1.61 -4.34
C MET A 39 -5.95 0.35 -4.92
N LEU A 40 -6.85 -0.29 -4.17
CA LEU A 40 -7.52 -1.53 -4.60
C LEU A 40 -8.81 -1.24 -5.36
N THR A 41 -9.70 -0.47 -4.76
CA THR A 41 -10.93 0.02 -5.36
C THR A 41 -11.16 1.47 -4.93
N ALA A 42 -12.23 2.09 -5.40
CA ALA A 42 -12.55 3.47 -5.05
C ALA A 42 -12.69 3.71 -3.55
N GLY A 43 -13.13 2.71 -2.79
CA GLY A 43 -13.30 2.83 -1.34
C GLY A 43 -12.34 2.00 -0.51
N ASP A 44 -11.36 1.35 -1.13
CA ASP A 44 -10.48 0.43 -0.43
C ASP A 44 -9.03 0.60 -0.85
N ARG A 45 -8.15 0.67 0.15
CA ARG A 45 -6.71 0.80 -0.07
C ARG A 45 -5.94 0.10 1.04
N ILE A 46 -4.70 -0.26 0.72
CA ILE A 46 -3.75 -0.79 1.69
C ILE A 46 -2.80 0.35 2.04
N ILE A 47 -2.56 0.57 3.33
CA ILE A 47 -1.61 1.57 3.81
C ILE A 47 -0.51 0.86 4.57
N LEU A 48 0.73 1.06 4.15
CA LEU A 48 1.92 0.51 4.78
C LEU A 48 2.93 1.62 5.05
N ASP A 49 3.57 1.55 6.20
CA ASP A 49 4.58 2.53 6.61
C ASP A 49 5.90 1.83 6.94
N ASP A 50 7.00 2.54 6.78
CA ASP A 50 8.30 2.08 7.23
C ASP A 50 9.25 3.27 7.43
N ASP A 51 10.39 3.00 8.05
CA ASP A 51 11.39 4.02 8.34
C ASP A 51 12.22 4.41 7.11
N THR A 52 12.37 3.52 6.13
CA THR A 52 13.13 3.76 4.91
C THR A 52 12.33 3.33 3.68
N MET A 53 12.65 3.93 2.53
CA MET A 53 12.03 3.54 1.26
C MET A 53 12.36 2.09 0.90
N THR A 54 13.59 1.66 1.10
CA THR A 54 14.01 0.29 0.79
C THR A 54 13.21 -0.73 1.60
N SER A 55 13.05 -0.51 2.89
CA SER A 55 12.25 -1.37 3.76
C SER A 55 10.77 -1.34 3.39
N LEU A 56 10.27 -0.16 3.05
CA LEU A 56 8.87 0.00 2.64
C LEU A 56 8.59 -0.76 1.34
N GLU A 57 9.48 -0.64 0.34
CA GLU A 57 9.33 -1.35 -0.92
C GLU A 57 9.30 -2.88 -0.71
N ALA A 58 10.18 -3.40 0.14
CA ALA A 58 10.20 -4.81 0.49
C ALA A 58 8.91 -5.24 1.20
N ARG A 59 8.41 -4.39 2.09
CA ARG A 59 7.16 -4.64 2.81
C ARG A 59 5.96 -4.66 1.85
N VAL A 60 5.88 -3.72 0.93
CA VAL A 60 4.82 -3.66 -0.08
C VAL A 60 4.86 -4.92 -0.96
N ALA A 61 6.03 -5.32 -1.44
CA ALA A 61 6.18 -6.50 -2.28
C ALA A 61 5.71 -7.78 -1.59
N ARG A 62 5.88 -7.87 -0.27
CA ARG A 62 5.49 -9.02 0.53
C ARG A 62 4.03 -8.99 0.95
N LEU A 63 3.57 -7.86 1.48
CA LEU A 63 2.27 -7.75 2.13
C LEU A 63 1.12 -7.38 1.20
N ALA A 64 1.36 -6.62 0.14
CA ALA A 64 0.29 -6.23 -0.77
C ALA A 64 -0.36 -7.42 -1.46
N PRO A 65 0.39 -8.37 -2.05
CA PRO A 65 -0.24 -9.57 -2.65
C PRO A 65 -1.04 -10.39 -1.65
N ALA A 66 -0.52 -10.57 -0.43
CA ALA A 66 -1.21 -11.32 0.60
C ALA A 66 -2.52 -10.65 1.03
N THR A 67 -2.53 -9.33 1.13
CA THR A 67 -3.72 -8.56 1.50
C THR A 67 -4.76 -8.60 0.40
N VAL A 68 -4.36 -8.45 -0.86
CA VAL A 68 -5.26 -8.57 -2.01
C VAL A 68 -5.91 -9.95 -2.03
N TYR A 69 -5.13 -11.00 -1.84
CA TYR A 69 -5.63 -12.37 -1.78
C TYR A 69 -6.65 -12.55 -0.65
N SER A 70 -6.36 -12.04 0.55
CA SER A 70 -7.29 -12.10 1.68
C SER A 70 -8.62 -11.42 1.37
N ARG A 71 -8.58 -10.27 0.69
CA ARG A 71 -9.77 -9.52 0.33
C ARG A 71 -10.61 -10.24 -0.72
N GLU A 72 -9.95 -10.89 -1.66
CA GLU A 72 -10.65 -11.72 -2.65
C GLU A 72 -11.36 -12.89 -1.99
N LEU A 73 -10.71 -13.56 -1.04
CA LEU A 73 -11.33 -14.66 -0.31
C LEU A 73 -12.54 -14.19 0.49
N ALA A 74 -12.43 -13.05 1.16
CA ALA A 74 -13.55 -12.46 1.93
C ALA A 74 -14.73 -12.12 1.01
N SER A 75 -14.46 -11.57 -0.17
CA SER A 75 -15.47 -11.24 -1.17
C SER A 75 -16.19 -12.50 -1.67
N ARG A 76 -15.44 -13.57 -1.93
CA ARG A 76 -16.02 -14.86 -2.36
C ARG A 76 -16.89 -15.48 -1.27
N ARG A 77 -16.51 -15.35 0.00
CA ARG A 77 -17.33 -15.81 1.11
C ARG A 77 -18.71 -15.14 1.14
N TRP A 78 -18.74 -13.85 0.91
CA TRP A 78 -19.99 -13.10 0.85
C TRP A 78 -20.88 -13.59 -0.28
N ILE A 79 -20.30 -13.86 -1.44
CA ILE A 79 -21.05 -14.33 -2.62
C ILE A 79 -21.53 -15.76 -2.42
N ALA A 80 -20.75 -16.60 -1.76
CA ALA A 80 -21.05 -18.00 -1.50
C ALA A 80 -22.09 -18.20 -0.40
N ALA A 81 -22.23 -17.22 0.46
CA ALA A 81 -23.22 -17.26 1.53
C ALA A 81 -24.57 -16.71 1.05
#